data_4afe315bc88d1752dc770a5a536f0ff4
#
_entry.id   4afe315bc88d1752dc770a5a536f0ff4
#
_cell.length_a   1.000
_cell.length_b   1.000
_cell.length_c   1.000
_cell.angle_alpha   90.00
_cell.angle_beta   90.00
_cell.angle_gamma   90.00
#
_symmetry.space_group_name_H-M   'P 1'
#
loop_
_entity.id
_entity.type
_entity.pdbx_description
1 polymer ?
#
loop_
_entity_poly.entity_id
_entity_poly.type
_entity_poly.pdbx_seq_one_letter_code
_entity_poly.pdbx_strand_id
1 'polypeptide(L)'
;MEHAVLGAGAIGGLVGTAVASLGEGVIVLVRPERLPDYPANLSVERPSGAITAPANATATLRNPVDVLWIATKTYQLKTALEAVQSSPRLIVPLLNGVDHVAVLRAHFGHDRVLPATIAVEAEKIAPGRFAQRSPFVNLNLVAGGEQVLGAIVARLRDFEFTCRFIQNEQTLLWSKLCFLGPFALVTSASGMNKGGIYSDAEWKRRLIFAVAEACAVAKASGAEVDAAQIQTIFDGLPSGIRSSMQKDLASRRQLELDAIAGPIVRGGERYGIDVSTTAALIAMIHAKATE
;
A
#
# COMPACT_ATOMS: atom_id res chain seq x y z
N MET A 1 -3.77 7.52 -22.52
CA MET A 1 -4.45 6.30 -21.99
C MET A 1 -5.59 6.72 -21.07
N GLU A 2 -6.62 5.86 -20.92
CA GLU A 2 -7.68 6.08 -19.94
C GLU A 2 -7.37 5.28 -18.68
N HIS A 3 -7.31 5.97 -17.56
CA HIS A 3 -7.05 5.39 -16.26
C HIS A 3 -8.26 5.50 -15.34
N ALA A 4 -8.44 4.51 -14.47
CA ALA A 4 -9.38 4.62 -13.36
C ALA A 4 -8.65 4.40 -12.02
N VAL A 5 -9.15 5.03 -10.97
CA VAL A 5 -8.65 4.87 -9.60
C VAL A 5 -9.79 4.38 -8.72
N LEU A 6 -9.69 3.16 -8.24
CA LEU A 6 -10.59 2.59 -7.24
C LEU A 6 -10.00 2.81 -5.84
N GLY A 7 -10.64 3.68 -5.08
CA GLY A 7 -10.16 4.08 -3.76
C GLY A 7 -9.59 5.50 -3.73
N ALA A 8 -10.48 6.50 -3.65
CA ALA A 8 -10.15 7.92 -3.56
C ALA A 8 -9.58 8.34 -2.18
N GLY A 9 -8.67 7.51 -1.65
CA GLY A 9 -7.88 7.76 -0.44
C GLY A 9 -6.58 8.51 -0.75
N ALA A 10 -5.67 8.57 0.23
CA ALA A 10 -4.39 9.27 0.09
C ALA A 10 -3.54 8.73 -1.06
N ILE A 11 -3.39 7.40 -1.15
CA ILE A 11 -2.59 6.75 -2.19
C ILE A 11 -3.23 6.88 -3.58
N GLY A 12 -4.52 6.54 -3.70
CA GLY A 12 -5.21 6.64 -4.98
C GLY A 12 -5.30 8.07 -5.49
N GLY A 13 -5.50 9.03 -4.58
CA GLY A 13 -5.50 10.45 -4.93
C GLY A 13 -4.14 10.95 -5.40
N LEU A 14 -3.05 10.57 -4.71
CA LEU A 14 -1.69 10.90 -5.11
C LEU A 14 -1.38 10.36 -6.52
N VAL A 15 -1.60 9.07 -6.74
CA VAL A 15 -1.31 8.42 -8.03
C VAL A 15 -2.23 8.97 -9.13
N GLY A 16 -3.53 9.11 -8.87
CA GLY A 16 -4.48 9.66 -9.82
C GLY A 16 -4.14 11.09 -10.23
N THR A 17 -3.75 11.95 -9.28
CA THR A 17 -3.32 13.31 -9.58
C THR A 17 -2.04 13.33 -10.41
N ALA A 18 -1.04 12.52 -10.04
CA ALA A 18 0.21 12.45 -10.79
C ALA A 18 -0.04 11.98 -12.23
N VAL A 19 -0.82 10.93 -12.45
CA VAL A 19 -1.16 10.42 -13.79
C VAL A 19 -1.95 11.46 -14.60
N ALA A 20 -2.95 12.11 -13.99
CA ALA A 20 -3.72 13.17 -14.67
C ALA A 20 -2.83 14.36 -15.07
N SER A 21 -1.83 14.70 -14.26
CA SER A 21 -0.87 15.79 -14.55
C SER A 21 0.04 15.47 -15.76
N LEU A 22 0.15 14.21 -16.15
CA LEU A 22 0.83 13.79 -17.37
C LEU A 22 -0.02 14.00 -18.64
N GLY A 23 -1.25 14.49 -18.50
CA GLY A 23 -2.20 14.65 -19.61
C GLY A 23 -3.00 13.39 -19.93
N GLU A 24 -2.96 12.38 -19.07
CA GLU A 24 -3.75 11.16 -19.22
C GLU A 24 -5.20 11.37 -18.71
N GLY A 25 -6.17 10.68 -19.30
CA GLY A 25 -7.55 10.65 -18.81
C GLY A 25 -7.61 9.91 -17.47
N VAL A 26 -8.22 10.52 -16.44
CA VAL A 26 -8.36 9.88 -15.12
C VAL A 26 -9.80 9.94 -14.64
N ILE A 27 -10.33 8.77 -14.28
CA ILE A 27 -11.65 8.59 -13.66
C ILE A 27 -11.43 8.12 -12.21
N VAL A 28 -11.98 8.83 -11.24
CA VAL A 28 -11.91 8.45 -9.83
C VAL A 28 -13.22 7.81 -9.40
N LEU A 29 -13.15 6.57 -8.92
CA LEU A 29 -14.31 5.89 -8.36
C LEU A 29 -14.51 6.34 -6.92
N VAL A 30 -15.66 6.94 -6.65
CA VAL A 30 -16.06 7.40 -5.34
C VAL A 30 -17.38 6.75 -4.94
N ARG A 31 -17.68 6.71 -3.65
CA ARG A 31 -18.97 6.21 -3.19
C ARG A 31 -20.11 7.12 -3.70
N PRO A 32 -21.30 6.57 -4.01
CA PRO A 32 -22.40 7.34 -4.54
C PRO A 32 -22.73 8.61 -3.74
N GLU A 33 -22.70 8.52 -2.41
CA GLU A 33 -23.00 9.62 -1.50
C GLU A 33 -21.95 10.75 -1.50
N ARG A 34 -20.76 10.49 -2.09
CA ARG A 34 -19.69 11.48 -2.22
C ARG A 34 -19.59 12.11 -3.60
N LEU A 35 -20.32 11.56 -4.57
CA LEU A 35 -20.22 11.98 -5.96
C LEU A 35 -20.69 13.44 -6.19
N PRO A 36 -21.80 13.92 -5.58
CA PRO A 36 -22.28 15.28 -5.83
C PRO A 36 -21.27 16.37 -5.45
N ASP A 37 -20.50 16.13 -4.39
CA ASP A 37 -19.55 17.12 -3.85
C ASP A 37 -18.10 16.83 -4.27
N TYR A 38 -17.87 15.89 -5.20
CA TYR A 38 -16.51 15.55 -5.60
C TYR A 38 -15.98 16.55 -6.64
N PRO A 39 -14.82 17.17 -6.41
CA PRO A 39 -14.33 18.22 -7.30
C PRO A 39 -13.89 17.68 -8.66
N ALA A 40 -14.00 18.52 -9.70
CA ALA A 40 -13.54 18.20 -11.05
C ALA A 40 -12.00 18.21 -11.19
N ASN A 41 -11.28 18.66 -10.17
CA ASN A 41 -9.82 18.65 -10.14
C ASN A 41 -9.33 17.92 -8.89
N LEU A 42 -8.27 17.16 -9.07
CA LEU A 42 -7.48 16.60 -7.97
C LEU A 42 -6.30 17.50 -7.69
N SER A 43 -5.89 17.61 -6.44
CA SER A 43 -4.70 18.36 -6.04
C SER A 43 -3.88 17.61 -4.99
N VAL A 44 -2.56 17.68 -5.12
CA VAL A 44 -1.60 17.14 -4.15
C VAL A 44 -0.63 18.24 -3.73
N GLU A 45 -0.59 18.52 -2.44
CA GLU A 45 0.46 19.31 -1.81
C GLU A 45 1.68 18.40 -1.60
N ARG A 46 2.85 18.81 -2.08
CA ARG A 46 4.11 18.05 -2.00
C ARG A 46 5.21 18.94 -1.41
N PRO A 47 6.32 18.36 -0.90
CA PRO A 47 7.48 19.16 -0.48
C PRO A 47 8.01 20.10 -1.57
N SER A 48 7.95 19.68 -2.84
CA SER A 48 8.42 20.45 -4.01
C SER A 48 7.39 21.43 -4.60
N GLY A 49 6.21 21.55 -4.02
CA GLY A 49 5.10 22.37 -4.51
C GLY A 49 3.85 21.60 -4.85
N ALA A 50 2.74 22.30 -5.03
CA ALA A 50 1.46 21.67 -5.32
C ALA A 50 1.30 21.35 -6.81
N ILE A 51 0.61 20.25 -7.10
CA ILE A 51 0.11 19.92 -8.45
C ILE A 51 -1.41 19.85 -8.43
N THR A 52 -2.02 20.24 -9.54
CA THR A 52 -3.47 20.15 -9.73
C THR A 52 -3.73 19.67 -11.15
N ALA A 53 -4.64 18.73 -11.30
CA ALA A 53 -4.99 18.16 -12.60
C ALA A 53 -6.48 17.83 -12.67
N PRO A 54 -7.12 17.90 -13.85
CA PRO A 54 -8.53 17.53 -14.03
C PRO A 54 -8.69 16.02 -13.87
N ALA A 55 -9.82 15.62 -13.28
CA ALA A 55 -10.23 14.22 -13.22
C ALA A 55 -11.76 14.14 -13.14
N ASN A 56 -12.32 13.12 -13.79
CA ASN A 56 -13.72 12.81 -13.68
C ASN A 56 -13.99 11.91 -12.49
N ALA A 57 -15.13 12.11 -11.81
CA ALA A 57 -15.56 11.20 -10.75
C ALA A 57 -16.80 10.41 -11.19
N THR A 58 -16.87 9.15 -10.77
CA THR A 58 -18.03 8.30 -10.98
C THR A 58 -18.25 7.37 -9.80
N ALA A 59 -19.48 6.93 -9.58
CA ALA A 59 -19.77 5.88 -8.61
C ALA A 59 -19.55 4.47 -9.17
N THR A 60 -19.58 4.31 -10.50
CA THR A 60 -19.50 3.02 -11.17
C THR A 60 -18.70 3.14 -12.47
N LEU A 61 -17.73 2.28 -12.65
CA LEU A 61 -16.95 2.19 -13.89
C LEU A 61 -17.66 1.26 -14.88
N ARG A 62 -18.33 1.84 -15.88
CA ARG A 62 -19.08 1.08 -16.89
C ARG A 62 -18.33 0.90 -18.21
N ASN A 63 -17.46 1.83 -18.53
CA ASN A 63 -16.66 1.77 -19.75
C ASN A 63 -15.28 1.15 -19.47
N PRO A 64 -14.74 0.37 -20.41
CA PRO A 64 -13.37 -0.14 -20.28
C PRO A 64 -12.36 1.00 -20.17
N VAL A 65 -11.31 0.75 -19.38
CA VAL A 65 -10.15 1.63 -19.25
C VAL A 65 -8.88 0.82 -19.50
N ASP A 66 -7.80 1.52 -19.85
CA ASP A 66 -6.51 0.87 -20.06
C ASP A 66 -5.92 0.37 -18.74
N VAL A 67 -6.00 1.18 -17.67
CA VAL A 67 -5.42 0.86 -16.37
C VAL A 67 -6.40 1.17 -15.24
N LEU A 68 -6.62 0.19 -14.37
CA LEU A 68 -7.31 0.36 -13.10
C LEU A 68 -6.30 0.29 -11.94
N TRP A 69 -6.07 1.43 -11.30
CA TRP A 69 -5.30 1.53 -10.07
C TRP A 69 -6.21 1.23 -8.87
N ILE A 70 -5.85 0.26 -8.04
CA ILE A 70 -6.65 -0.10 -6.85
C ILE A 70 -5.88 0.31 -5.59
N ALA A 71 -6.42 1.27 -4.85
CA ALA A 71 -5.82 1.85 -3.65
C ALA A 71 -6.82 1.93 -2.48
N THR A 72 -7.70 0.94 -2.39
CA THR A 72 -8.62 0.79 -1.25
C THR A 72 -7.88 0.22 -0.04
N LYS A 73 -8.49 0.32 1.14
CA LYS A 73 -8.12 -0.54 2.26
C LYS A 73 -8.49 -1.99 1.93
N THR A 74 -7.67 -2.95 2.34
CA THR A 74 -7.85 -4.36 1.97
C THR A 74 -9.21 -4.91 2.40
N TYR A 75 -9.69 -4.53 3.60
CA TYR A 75 -11.01 -4.95 4.09
C TYR A 75 -12.19 -4.34 3.30
N GLN A 76 -11.95 -3.32 2.47
CA GLN A 76 -12.95 -2.72 1.59
C GLN A 76 -12.91 -3.29 0.16
N LEU A 77 -11.89 -4.06 -0.19
CA LEU A 77 -11.62 -4.47 -1.56
C LEU A 77 -12.84 -5.17 -2.20
N LYS A 78 -13.40 -6.18 -1.53
CA LYS A 78 -14.52 -6.95 -2.06
C LYS A 78 -15.72 -6.08 -2.44
N THR A 79 -16.15 -5.21 -1.52
CA THR A 79 -17.27 -4.30 -1.78
C THR A 79 -16.93 -3.23 -2.82
N ALA A 80 -15.68 -2.73 -2.80
CA ALA A 80 -15.25 -1.73 -3.77
C ALA A 80 -15.25 -2.27 -5.21
N LEU A 81 -14.93 -3.54 -5.41
CA LEU A 81 -14.93 -4.17 -6.73
C LEU A 81 -16.33 -4.21 -7.38
N GLU A 82 -17.42 -4.14 -6.63
CA GLU A 82 -18.79 -4.06 -7.15
C GLU A 82 -19.02 -2.79 -7.99
N ALA A 83 -18.23 -1.74 -7.74
CA ALA A 83 -18.26 -0.51 -8.54
C ALA A 83 -17.60 -0.66 -9.92
N VAL A 84 -16.86 -1.75 -10.16
CA VAL A 84 -16.18 -2.01 -11.44
C VAL A 84 -17.04 -2.95 -12.27
N GLN A 85 -17.88 -2.39 -13.14
CA GLN A 85 -18.81 -3.12 -14.01
C GLN A 85 -18.28 -3.24 -15.45
N SER A 86 -17.03 -2.85 -15.68
CA SER A 86 -16.33 -2.99 -16.96
C SER A 86 -15.17 -3.95 -16.85
N SER A 87 -14.48 -4.20 -17.96
CA SER A 87 -13.29 -5.03 -18.02
C SER A 87 -12.04 -4.17 -18.28
N PRO A 88 -11.37 -3.66 -17.23
CA PRO A 88 -10.11 -2.95 -17.39
C PRO A 88 -9.06 -3.84 -18.06
N ARG A 89 -8.20 -3.24 -18.88
CA ARG A 89 -7.15 -3.99 -19.59
C ARG A 89 -6.04 -4.44 -18.63
N LEU A 90 -5.65 -3.57 -17.70
CA LEU A 90 -4.62 -3.82 -16.70
C LEU A 90 -5.10 -3.38 -15.31
N ILE A 91 -4.84 -4.18 -14.29
CA ILE A 91 -5.15 -3.91 -12.90
C ILE A 91 -3.85 -3.78 -12.12
N VAL A 92 -3.64 -2.62 -11.47
CA VAL A 92 -2.45 -2.33 -10.67
C VAL A 92 -2.85 -2.11 -9.22
N PRO A 93 -2.74 -3.14 -8.36
CA PRO A 93 -3.05 -3.01 -6.94
C PRO A 93 -1.93 -2.29 -6.20
N LEU A 94 -2.30 -1.34 -5.33
CA LEU A 94 -1.41 -0.58 -4.46
C LEU A 94 -1.72 -0.82 -2.97
N LEU A 95 -2.38 -1.92 -2.66
CA LEU A 95 -2.79 -2.29 -1.32
C LEU A 95 -1.61 -2.75 -0.46
N ASN A 96 -1.82 -2.80 0.85
CA ASN A 96 -0.89 -3.43 1.77
C ASN A 96 -1.13 -4.96 1.83
N GLY A 97 -0.09 -5.71 2.20
CA GLY A 97 -0.13 -7.17 2.21
C GLY A 97 0.19 -7.79 0.85
N VAL A 98 -0.04 -9.11 0.74
CA VAL A 98 0.27 -9.90 -0.47
C VAL A 98 -0.94 -10.66 -1.00
N ASP A 99 -1.90 -11.02 -0.16
CA ASP A 99 -3.02 -11.93 -0.51
C ASP A 99 -4.03 -11.31 -1.49
N HIS A 100 -4.10 -9.97 -1.54
CA HIS A 100 -4.99 -9.25 -2.46
C HIS A 100 -4.73 -9.58 -3.93
N VAL A 101 -3.49 -9.96 -4.28
CA VAL A 101 -3.13 -10.34 -5.65
C VAL A 101 -3.90 -11.58 -6.10
N ALA A 102 -3.98 -12.61 -5.26
CA ALA A 102 -4.73 -13.83 -5.58
C ALA A 102 -6.24 -13.53 -5.73
N VAL A 103 -6.80 -12.68 -4.86
CA VAL A 103 -8.21 -12.25 -4.94
C VAL A 103 -8.48 -11.52 -6.27
N LEU A 104 -7.61 -10.61 -6.66
CA LEU A 104 -7.76 -9.85 -7.89
C LEU A 104 -7.59 -10.73 -9.14
N ARG A 105 -6.64 -11.67 -9.12
CA ARG A 105 -6.46 -12.65 -10.20
C ARG A 105 -7.67 -13.56 -10.37
N ALA A 106 -8.28 -13.99 -9.28
CA ALA A 106 -9.52 -14.77 -9.34
C ALA A 106 -10.69 -13.96 -9.93
N HIS A 107 -10.69 -12.63 -9.74
CA HIS A 107 -11.76 -11.76 -10.21
C HIS A 107 -11.57 -11.30 -11.67
N PHE A 108 -10.35 -10.89 -12.05
CA PHE A 108 -10.06 -10.26 -13.36
C PHE A 108 -9.31 -11.16 -14.34
N GLY A 109 -8.77 -12.28 -13.87
CA GLY A 109 -7.84 -13.14 -14.63
C GLY A 109 -6.38 -12.82 -14.30
N HIS A 110 -5.53 -13.86 -14.39
CA HIS A 110 -4.13 -13.81 -13.99
C HIS A 110 -3.33 -12.73 -14.75
N ASP A 111 -3.48 -12.70 -16.07
CA ASP A 111 -2.65 -11.89 -16.97
C ASP A 111 -2.99 -10.40 -16.94
N ARG A 112 -4.11 -10.03 -16.33
CA ARG A 112 -4.53 -8.64 -16.21
C ARG A 112 -4.05 -7.97 -14.92
N VAL A 113 -3.60 -8.74 -13.92
CA VAL A 113 -3.16 -8.19 -12.64
C VAL A 113 -1.66 -8.04 -12.63
N LEU A 114 -1.20 -6.80 -12.59
CA LEU A 114 0.20 -6.43 -12.48
C LEU A 114 0.49 -6.03 -11.02
N PRO A 115 1.06 -6.91 -10.20
CA PRO A 115 1.40 -6.59 -8.83
C PRO A 115 2.33 -5.38 -8.72
N ALA A 116 2.03 -4.54 -7.75
CA ALA A 116 2.81 -3.35 -7.46
C ALA A 116 2.86 -3.06 -5.97
N THR A 117 3.87 -2.31 -5.55
CA THR A 117 3.98 -1.78 -4.20
C THR A 117 4.25 -0.29 -4.25
N ILE A 118 3.67 0.46 -3.31
CA ILE A 118 3.96 1.87 -3.14
C ILE A 118 4.38 2.15 -1.70
N ALA A 119 5.43 2.95 -1.52
CA ALA A 119 5.88 3.43 -0.23
C ALA A 119 5.96 4.96 -0.27
N VAL A 120 5.10 5.59 0.49
CA VAL A 120 4.96 7.05 0.61
C VAL A 120 4.21 7.36 1.90
N GLU A 121 4.53 8.47 2.54
CA GLU A 121 3.65 9.05 3.54
C GLU A 121 2.72 10.06 2.86
N ALA A 122 1.45 9.73 2.78
CA ALA A 122 0.43 10.56 2.15
C ALA A 122 -0.82 10.65 3.03
N GLU A 123 -1.55 11.75 2.85
CA GLU A 123 -2.75 12.06 3.61
C GLU A 123 -3.86 12.57 2.68
N LYS A 124 -5.10 12.20 2.97
CA LYS A 124 -6.28 12.82 2.36
C LYS A 124 -6.72 13.99 3.23
N ILE A 125 -6.60 15.21 2.71
CA ILE A 125 -6.99 16.44 3.42
C ILE A 125 -8.50 16.67 3.30
N ALA A 126 -9.03 16.53 2.07
CA ALA A 126 -10.44 16.71 1.73
C ALA A 126 -10.80 15.90 0.48
N PRO A 127 -12.05 15.82 0.04
CA PRO A 127 -12.39 15.27 -1.27
C PRO A 127 -11.56 15.94 -2.37
N GLY A 128 -10.85 15.13 -3.18
CA GLY A 128 -9.99 15.61 -4.26
C GLY A 128 -8.70 16.32 -3.82
N ARG A 129 -8.46 16.51 -2.52
CA ARG A 129 -7.27 17.18 -1.99
C ARG A 129 -6.45 16.25 -1.12
N PHE A 130 -5.16 16.12 -1.44
CA PHE A 130 -4.23 15.20 -0.82
C PHE A 130 -2.93 15.91 -0.45
N ALA A 131 -2.13 15.32 0.43
CA ALA A 131 -0.78 15.76 0.73
C ALA A 131 0.19 14.58 0.70
N GLN A 132 1.33 14.77 0.07
CA GLN A 132 2.50 13.93 0.19
C GLN A 132 3.37 14.53 1.31
N ARG A 133 3.64 13.76 2.35
CA ARG A 133 4.42 14.18 3.50
C ARG A 133 5.88 13.72 3.42
N SER A 134 6.13 12.57 2.79
CA SER A 134 7.49 12.11 2.55
C SER A 134 8.11 12.81 1.34
N PRO A 135 9.45 13.02 1.33
CA PRO A 135 10.16 13.64 0.19
C PRO A 135 10.31 12.66 -1.00
N PHE A 136 9.75 11.45 -0.91
CA PHE A 136 9.85 10.42 -1.94
C PHE A 136 8.52 9.67 -2.12
N VAL A 137 8.34 9.12 -3.31
CA VAL A 137 7.31 8.12 -3.63
C VAL A 137 8.02 6.95 -4.32
N ASN A 138 8.11 5.81 -3.65
CA ASN A 138 8.68 4.60 -4.26
C ASN A 138 7.54 3.73 -4.80
N LEU A 139 7.43 3.63 -6.12
CA LEU A 139 6.47 2.79 -6.84
C LEU A 139 7.24 1.66 -7.53
N ASN A 140 7.11 0.45 -7.03
CA ASN A 140 7.70 -0.72 -7.67
C ASN A 140 6.60 -1.58 -8.30
N LEU A 141 6.86 -2.09 -9.49
CA LEU A 141 5.94 -2.94 -10.26
C LEU A 141 6.64 -4.26 -10.60
N VAL A 142 5.88 -5.32 -10.80
CA VAL A 142 6.48 -6.56 -11.32
C VAL A 142 6.90 -6.35 -12.77
N ALA A 143 8.00 -6.98 -13.16
CA ALA A 143 8.49 -6.98 -14.56
C ALA A 143 7.43 -7.60 -15.50
N GLY A 144 7.44 -7.15 -16.74
CA GLY A 144 6.40 -7.46 -17.73
C GLY A 144 5.36 -6.34 -17.93
N GLY A 145 5.29 -5.40 -16.96
CA GLY A 145 4.45 -4.20 -17.09
C GLY A 145 5.06 -3.08 -17.93
N GLU A 146 6.34 -3.19 -18.32
CA GLU A 146 7.08 -2.15 -19.04
C GLU A 146 6.46 -1.79 -20.40
N GLN A 147 5.91 -2.78 -21.09
CA GLN A 147 5.30 -2.57 -22.40
C GLN A 147 4.06 -1.68 -22.34
N VAL A 148 3.31 -1.73 -21.24
CA VAL A 148 2.08 -0.96 -21.05
C VAL A 148 2.33 0.31 -20.27
N LEU A 149 3.07 0.23 -19.17
CA LEU A 149 3.24 1.33 -18.21
C LEU A 149 4.60 2.04 -18.32
N GLY A 150 5.55 1.53 -19.12
CA GLY A 150 6.91 2.07 -19.14
C GLY A 150 6.98 3.56 -19.45
N ALA A 151 6.21 4.05 -20.42
CA ALA A 151 6.15 5.47 -20.78
C ALA A 151 5.58 6.32 -19.63
N ILE A 152 4.53 5.86 -18.95
CA ILE A 152 3.92 6.56 -17.82
C ILE A 152 4.87 6.55 -16.63
N VAL A 153 5.43 5.39 -16.30
CA VAL A 153 6.39 5.20 -15.20
C VAL A 153 7.63 6.09 -15.40
N ALA A 154 8.13 6.22 -16.63
CA ALA A 154 9.25 7.11 -16.92
C ALA A 154 8.91 8.58 -16.63
N ARG A 155 7.70 9.03 -17.01
CA ARG A 155 7.22 10.40 -16.78
C ARG A 155 6.82 10.69 -15.35
N LEU A 156 6.42 9.68 -14.56
CA LEU A 156 6.15 9.83 -13.13
C LEU A 156 7.38 10.28 -12.33
N ARG A 157 8.59 10.07 -12.84
CA ARG A 157 9.83 10.59 -12.25
C ARG A 157 9.84 12.11 -12.15
N ASP A 158 9.17 12.81 -13.05
CA ASP A 158 9.02 14.28 -13.01
C ASP A 158 8.19 14.74 -11.79
N PHE A 159 7.49 13.80 -11.15
CA PHE A 159 6.70 14.00 -9.93
C PHE A 159 7.34 13.36 -8.69
N GLU A 160 8.67 13.18 -8.68
CA GLU A 160 9.45 12.61 -7.56
C GLU A 160 9.16 11.13 -7.29
N PHE A 161 8.55 10.41 -8.24
CA PHE A 161 8.41 8.98 -8.14
C PHE A 161 9.72 8.29 -8.48
N THR A 162 10.22 7.49 -7.57
CA THR A 162 11.22 6.47 -7.86
C THR A 162 10.51 5.21 -8.27
N CYS A 163 10.62 4.84 -9.56
CA CYS A 163 9.93 3.69 -10.11
C CYS A 163 10.92 2.61 -10.52
N ARG A 164 10.62 1.35 -10.18
CA ARG A 164 11.43 0.17 -10.54
C ARG A 164 10.53 -0.96 -10.98
N PHE A 165 11.04 -1.76 -11.96
CA PHE A 165 10.46 -3.05 -12.31
C PHE A 165 11.28 -4.16 -11.66
N ILE A 166 10.61 -5.06 -10.93
CA ILE A 166 11.22 -6.13 -10.13
C ILE A 166 10.86 -7.46 -10.77
N GLN A 167 11.84 -8.28 -11.07
CA GLN A 167 11.65 -9.54 -11.80
C GLN A 167 10.82 -10.56 -11.00
N ASN A 168 11.12 -10.74 -9.73
CA ASN A 168 10.46 -11.70 -8.87
C ASN A 168 9.29 -11.03 -8.11
N GLU A 169 8.07 -11.48 -8.40
CA GLU A 169 6.84 -10.98 -7.79
C GLU A 169 6.81 -11.18 -6.27
N GLN A 170 7.28 -12.33 -5.80
CA GLN A 170 7.31 -12.60 -4.36
C GLN A 170 8.29 -11.64 -3.66
N THR A 171 9.44 -11.40 -4.29
CA THR A 171 10.40 -10.41 -3.78
C THR A 171 9.81 -9.01 -3.77
N LEU A 172 9.09 -8.59 -4.82
CA LEU A 172 8.41 -7.31 -4.88
C LEU A 172 7.47 -7.11 -3.70
N LEU A 173 6.59 -8.07 -3.46
CA LEU A 173 5.52 -7.96 -2.45
C LEU A 173 6.07 -8.13 -1.03
N TRP A 174 6.89 -9.16 -0.82
CA TRP A 174 7.41 -9.50 0.50
C TRP A 174 8.47 -8.52 1.01
N SER A 175 9.29 -7.91 0.13
CA SER A 175 10.25 -6.88 0.56
C SER A 175 9.56 -5.72 1.28
N LYS A 176 8.40 -5.29 0.77
CA LYS A 176 7.59 -4.27 1.45
C LYS A 176 6.99 -4.83 2.74
N LEU A 177 6.44 -6.05 2.72
CA LEU A 177 5.74 -6.61 3.87
C LEU A 177 6.69 -6.94 5.02
N CYS A 178 7.91 -7.45 4.77
CA CYS A 178 8.94 -7.71 5.77
C CYS A 178 9.38 -6.44 6.52
N PHE A 179 9.27 -5.28 5.88
CA PHE A 179 9.46 -3.98 6.53
C PHE A 179 8.18 -3.50 7.22
N LEU A 180 7.08 -3.42 6.47
CA LEU A 180 5.83 -2.82 6.92
C LEU A 180 5.19 -3.61 8.08
N GLY A 181 5.15 -4.94 7.97
CA GLY A 181 4.45 -5.81 8.93
C GLY A 181 5.02 -5.69 10.34
N PRO A 182 6.30 -6.03 10.57
CA PRO A 182 6.92 -5.91 11.88
C PRO A 182 6.84 -4.50 12.47
N PHE A 183 7.06 -3.47 11.64
CA PHE A 183 6.99 -2.09 12.09
C PHE A 183 5.58 -1.68 12.53
N ALA A 184 4.57 -2.02 11.73
CA ALA A 184 3.18 -1.75 12.04
C ALA A 184 2.73 -2.47 13.32
N LEU A 185 3.13 -3.72 13.49
CA LEU A 185 2.81 -4.52 14.67
C LEU A 185 3.44 -3.93 15.93
N VAL A 186 4.76 -3.70 15.92
CA VAL A 186 5.47 -3.23 17.10
C VAL A 186 5.04 -1.81 17.48
N THR A 187 4.87 -0.89 16.52
CA THR A 187 4.42 0.48 16.82
C THR A 187 2.99 0.51 17.35
N SER A 188 2.09 -0.34 16.83
CA SER A 188 0.71 -0.42 17.31
C SER A 188 0.63 -1.08 18.69
N ALA A 189 1.34 -2.18 18.91
CA ALA A 189 1.34 -2.90 20.19
C ALA A 189 1.98 -2.08 21.31
N SER A 190 3.11 -1.39 21.04
CA SER A 190 3.78 -0.55 22.05
C SER A 190 3.10 0.81 22.24
N GLY A 191 2.53 1.39 21.18
CA GLY A 191 2.11 2.80 21.15
C GLY A 191 3.28 3.78 20.89
N MET A 192 4.52 3.28 20.79
CA MET A 192 5.74 4.08 20.61
C MET A 192 6.01 4.40 19.14
N ASN A 193 6.72 5.51 18.88
CA ASN A 193 7.36 5.76 17.60
C ASN A 193 8.67 4.96 17.47
N LYS A 194 9.33 5.04 16.31
CA LYS A 194 10.61 4.34 16.07
C LYS A 194 11.67 4.63 17.13
N GLY A 195 11.80 5.90 17.54
CA GLY A 195 12.79 6.29 18.55
C GLY A 195 12.53 5.64 19.91
N GLY A 196 11.28 5.61 20.37
CA GLY A 196 10.89 4.92 21.58
C GLY A 196 11.19 3.42 21.54
N ILE A 197 10.86 2.75 20.42
CA ILE A 197 11.16 1.33 20.22
C ILE A 197 12.67 1.07 20.29
N TYR A 198 13.48 1.93 19.69
CA TYR A 198 14.95 1.77 19.68
C TYR A 198 15.62 2.06 21.03
N SER A 199 14.96 2.85 21.88
CA SER A 199 15.43 3.17 23.23
C SER A 199 15.02 2.11 24.27
N ASP A 200 14.10 1.22 23.92
CA ASP A 200 13.63 0.14 24.79
C ASP A 200 14.15 -1.21 24.27
N ALA A 201 14.96 -1.87 25.07
CA ALA A 201 15.65 -3.12 24.66
C ALA A 201 14.66 -4.25 24.34
N GLU A 202 13.52 -4.33 25.06
CA GLU A 202 12.53 -5.37 24.85
C GLU A 202 11.75 -5.12 23.56
N TRP A 203 11.29 -3.88 23.31
CA TRP A 203 10.57 -3.55 22.08
C TRP A 203 11.46 -3.62 20.84
N LYS A 204 12.74 -3.23 20.95
CA LYS A 204 13.72 -3.40 19.87
C LYS A 204 13.93 -4.88 19.55
N ARG A 205 14.07 -5.74 20.57
CA ARG A 205 14.19 -7.20 20.40
C ARG A 205 12.96 -7.79 19.69
N ARG A 206 11.75 -7.39 20.08
CA ARG A 206 10.50 -7.83 19.42
C ARG A 206 10.47 -7.42 17.95
N LEU A 207 10.91 -6.21 17.60
CA LEU A 207 11.01 -5.77 16.22
C LEU A 207 11.96 -6.68 15.42
N ILE A 208 13.16 -6.97 15.96
CA ILE A 208 14.15 -7.82 15.30
C ILE A 208 13.59 -9.23 15.07
N PHE A 209 12.93 -9.83 16.04
CA PHE A 209 12.33 -11.15 15.90
C PHE A 209 11.17 -11.17 14.92
N ALA A 210 10.26 -10.20 14.97
CA ALA A 210 9.18 -10.12 14.00
C ALA A 210 9.68 -9.92 12.55
N VAL A 211 10.79 -9.17 12.36
CA VAL A 211 11.45 -9.08 11.05
C VAL A 211 12.01 -10.43 10.61
N ALA A 212 12.68 -11.15 11.52
CA ALA A 212 13.24 -12.46 11.21
C ALA A 212 12.13 -13.47 10.81
N GLU A 213 11.02 -13.50 11.56
CA GLU A 213 9.85 -14.33 11.26
C GLU A 213 9.25 -13.99 9.88
N ALA A 214 8.99 -12.70 9.61
CA ALA A 214 8.46 -12.26 8.32
C ALA A 214 9.39 -12.62 7.15
N CYS A 215 10.70 -12.44 7.31
CA CYS A 215 11.70 -12.79 6.29
C CYS A 215 11.81 -14.30 6.09
N ALA A 216 11.68 -15.11 7.15
CA ALA A 216 11.68 -16.57 7.04
C ALA A 216 10.50 -17.07 6.21
N VAL A 217 9.29 -16.57 6.49
CA VAL A 217 8.08 -16.85 5.71
C VAL A 217 8.21 -16.36 4.26
N ALA A 218 8.74 -15.16 4.05
CA ALA A 218 8.96 -14.61 2.73
C ALA A 218 9.90 -15.49 1.88
N LYS A 219 11.01 -15.94 2.44
CA LYS A 219 11.96 -16.86 1.78
C LYS A 219 11.29 -18.19 1.43
N ALA A 220 10.52 -18.77 2.33
CA ALA A 220 9.76 -20.00 2.08
C ALA A 220 8.69 -19.80 0.99
N SER A 221 8.21 -18.56 0.79
CA SER A 221 7.30 -18.17 -0.28
C SER A 221 8.01 -17.87 -1.62
N GLY A 222 9.33 -18.02 -1.70
CA GLY A 222 10.13 -17.79 -2.91
C GLY A 222 10.62 -16.33 -3.10
N ALA A 223 10.55 -15.51 -2.06
CA ALA A 223 11.08 -14.15 -2.09
C ALA A 223 12.58 -14.11 -1.74
N GLU A 224 13.31 -13.24 -2.41
CA GLU A 224 14.70 -12.91 -2.12
C GLU A 224 14.74 -11.70 -1.19
N VAL A 225 14.71 -11.95 0.12
CA VAL A 225 14.73 -10.91 1.16
C VAL A 225 15.81 -11.19 2.20
N ASP A 226 16.36 -10.14 2.76
CA ASP A 226 17.39 -10.22 3.80
C ASP A 226 16.97 -9.39 5.03
N ALA A 227 16.90 -10.06 6.19
CA ALA A 227 16.56 -9.42 7.45
C ALA A 227 17.56 -8.33 7.86
N ALA A 228 18.85 -8.50 7.53
CA ALA A 228 19.87 -7.49 7.83
C ALA A 228 19.68 -6.21 7.00
N GLN A 229 19.27 -6.35 5.72
CA GLN A 229 18.93 -5.21 4.88
C GLN A 229 17.68 -4.47 5.40
N ILE A 230 16.66 -5.23 5.84
CA ILE A 230 15.47 -4.63 6.46
C ILE A 230 15.84 -3.87 7.74
N GLN A 231 16.73 -4.45 8.56
CA GLN A 231 17.22 -3.77 9.78
C GLN A 231 17.96 -2.47 9.44
N THR A 232 18.82 -2.48 8.42
CA THR A 232 19.51 -1.27 7.94
C THR A 232 18.52 -0.16 7.52
N ILE A 233 17.41 -0.53 6.86
CA ILE A 233 16.35 0.43 6.53
C ILE A 233 15.77 1.06 7.80
N PHE A 234 15.47 0.24 8.83
CA PHE A 234 14.96 0.77 10.09
C PHE A 234 15.96 1.70 10.79
N ASP A 235 17.25 1.38 10.76
CA ASP A 235 18.30 2.21 11.37
C ASP A 235 18.32 3.60 10.74
N GLY A 236 18.12 3.71 9.42
CA GLY A 236 18.06 4.96 8.67
C GLY A 236 16.78 5.79 8.83
N LEU A 237 15.73 5.24 9.45
CA LEU A 237 14.47 5.98 9.60
C LEU A 237 14.55 7.09 10.65
N PRO A 238 13.82 8.20 10.45
CA PRO A 238 13.66 9.24 11.48
C PRO A 238 13.04 8.68 12.76
N SER A 239 13.52 9.15 13.92
CA SER A 239 13.07 8.66 15.24
C SER A 239 11.57 8.88 15.50
N GLY A 240 10.99 9.95 14.94
CA GLY A 240 9.59 10.32 15.14
C GLY A 240 8.60 9.50 14.31
N ILE A 241 9.06 8.63 13.39
CA ILE A 241 8.15 7.94 12.46
C ILE A 241 7.20 6.98 13.18
N ARG A 242 5.95 6.94 12.71
CA ARG A 242 4.86 6.09 13.20
C ARG A 242 4.23 5.36 12.01
N SER A 243 3.78 4.13 12.21
CA SER A 243 3.07 3.39 11.16
C SER A 243 1.66 3.94 10.93
N SER A 244 1.13 3.71 9.72
CA SER A 244 -0.27 4.06 9.40
C SER A 244 -1.25 3.29 10.29
N MET A 245 -0.98 2.00 10.57
CA MET A 245 -1.82 1.17 11.43
C MET A 245 -1.85 1.69 12.86
N GLN A 246 -0.71 2.17 13.40
CA GLN A 246 -0.68 2.83 14.71
C GLN A 246 -1.52 4.12 14.73
N LYS A 247 -1.48 4.92 13.66
CA LYS A 247 -2.31 6.12 13.52
C LYS A 247 -3.79 5.76 13.42
N ASP A 248 -4.13 4.68 12.70
CA ASP A 248 -5.49 4.16 12.60
C ASP A 248 -6.01 3.66 13.95
N LEU A 249 -5.21 2.89 14.71
CA LEU A 249 -5.55 2.43 16.06
C LEU A 249 -5.82 3.59 17.00
N ALA A 250 -4.92 4.57 17.06
CA ALA A 250 -5.07 5.76 17.91
C ALA A 250 -6.32 6.60 17.55
N SER A 251 -6.78 6.52 16.31
CA SER A 251 -7.98 7.19 15.82
C SER A 251 -9.23 6.30 15.85
N ARG A 252 -9.17 5.14 16.47
CA ARG A 252 -10.25 4.12 16.54
C ARG A 252 -10.82 3.76 15.17
N ARG A 253 -9.96 3.74 14.13
CA ARG A 253 -10.33 3.31 12.78
C ARG A 253 -10.08 1.81 12.62
N GLN A 254 -10.82 1.19 11.70
CA GLN A 254 -10.59 -0.21 11.33
C GLN A 254 -9.17 -0.43 10.85
N LEU A 255 -8.52 -1.48 11.38
CA LEU A 255 -7.13 -1.82 11.09
C LEU A 255 -7.02 -2.77 9.89
N GLU A 256 -5.92 -2.66 9.15
CA GLU A 256 -5.52 -3.64 8.12
C GLU A 256 -4.70 -4.80 8.74
N LEU A 257 -5.02 -5.20 9.96
CA LEU A 257 -4.22 -6.17 10.72
C LEU A 257 -4.08 -7.51 9.99
N ASP A 258 -5.19 -8.04 9.44
CA ASP A 258 -5.15 -9.30 8.67
C ASP A 258 -4.33 -9.15 7.39
N ALA A 259 -4.46 -8.06 6.65
CA ALA A 259 -3.68 -7.84 5.43
C ALA A 259 -2.16 -7.72 5.69
N ILE A 260 -1.78 -7.17 6.85
CA ILE A 260 -0.39 -6.88 7.20
C ILE A 260 0.26 -8.06 7.94
N ALA A 261 -0.44 -8.66 8.89
CA ALA A 261 0.11 -9.75 9.71
C ALA A 261 -0.37 -11.14 9.26
N GLY A 262 -1.57 -11.24 8.70
CA GLY A 262 -2.17 -12.50 8.27
C GLY A 262 -1.30 -13.33 7.33
N PRO A 263 -0.67 -12.76 6.28
CA PRO A 263 0.24 -13.51 5.42
C PRO A 263 1.42 -14.14 6.16
N ILE A 264 1.94 -13.47 7.19
CA ILE A 264 3.06 -13.98 8.02
C ILE A 264 2.57 -15.17 8.85
N VAL A 265 1.41 -15.05 9.49
CA VAL A 265 0.83 -16.14 10.31
C VAL A 265 0.46 -17.35 9.46
N ARG A 266 -0.30 -17.14 8.39
CA ARG A 266 -0.69 -18.24 7.46
C ARG A 266 0.52 -18.89 6.79
N GLY A 267 1.56 -18.10 6.49
CA GLY A 267 2.81 -18.63 5.96
C GLY A 267 3.57 -19.42 7.02
N GLY A 268 3.59 -18.97 8.28
CA GLY A 268 4.16 -19.72 9.41
C GLY A 268 3.51 -21.12 9.54
N GLU A 269 2.20 -21.16 9.55
CA GLU A 269 1.43 -22.42 9.58
C GLU A 269 1.74 -23.30 8.36
N ARG A 270 1.71 -22.72 7.16
CA ARG A 270 1.92 -23.44 5.91
C ARG A 270 3.30 -24.08 5.78
N TYR A 271 4.33 -23.37 6.25
CA TYR A 271 5.73 -23.77 6.07
C TYR A 271 6.38 -24.35 7.35
N GLY A 272 5.63 -24.44 8.46
CA GLY A 272 6.16 -24.91 9.74
C GLY A 272 7.19 -23.95 10.36
N ILE A 273 7.02 -22.64 10.15
CA ILE A 273 7.92 -21.60 10.67
C ILE A 273 7.31 -21.01 11.93
N ASP A 274 8.09 -20.92 13.01
CA ASP A 274 7.66 -20.25 14.24
C ASP A 274 7.50 -18.74 13.99
N VAL A 275 6.30 -18.22 14.28
CA VAL A 275 5.91 -16.82 14.18
C VAL A 275 5.26 -16.33 15.49
N SER A 276 5.76 -16.88 16.60
CA SER A 276 5.22 -16.61 17.94
C SER A 276 5.31 -15.14 18.36
N THR A 277 6.35 -14.42 17.94
CA THR A 277 6.48 -12.98 18.19
C THR A 277 5.38 -12.20 17.45
N THR A 278 5.16 -12.50 16.19
CA THR A 278 4.08 -11.91 15.38
C THR A 278 2.70 -12.18 16.01
N ALA A 279 2.44 -13.42 16.42
CA ALA A 279 1.18 -13.80 17.06
C ALA A 279 0.97 -13.06 18.40
N ALA A 280 2.01 -12.94 19.22
CA ALA A 280 1.95 -12.19 20.48
C ALA A 280 1.65 -10.71 20.26
N LEU A 281 2.26 -10.08 19.24
CA LEU A 281 2.00 -8.68 18.91
C LEU A 281 0.56 -8.46 18.42
N ILE A 282 0.01 -9.39 17.63
CA ILE A 282 -1.39 -9.37 17.20
C ILE A 282 -2.33 -9.41 18.41
N ALA A 283 -2.09 -10.31 19.37
CA ALA A 283 -2.89 -10.43 20.57
C ALA A 283 -2.87 -9.12 21.41
N MET A 284 -1.70 -8.48 21.54
CA MET A 284 -1.58 -7.18 22.21
C MET A 284 -2.38 -6.07 21.51
N ILE A 285 -2.40 -6.06 20.16
CA ILE A 285 -3.16 -5.07 19.39
C ILE A 285 -4.66 -5.30 19.55
N HIS A 286 -5.13 -6.56 19.52
CA HIS A 286 -6.53 -6.87 19.76
C HIS A 286 -7.01 -6.42 21.15
N ALA A 287 -6.22 -6.66 22.18
CA ALA A 287 -6.54 -6.19 23.53
C ALA A 287 -6.72 -4.66 23.57
N LYS A 288 -5.80 -3.90 22.93
CA LYS A 288 -5.91 -2.43 22.87
C LYS A 288 -7.06 -1.92 22.00
N ALA A 289 -7.46 -2.65 20.97
CA ALA A 289 -8.56 -2.23 20.09
C ALA A 289 -9.94 -2.41 20.74
N THR A 290 -10.03 -3.18 21.83
CA THR A 290 -11.26 -3.41 22.60
C THR A 290 -11.43 -2.45 23.78
N GLU A 291 -10.39 -1.69 24.12
CA GLU A 291 -10.41 -0.60 25.12
C GLU A 291 -10.92 0.72 24.47
#